data_b04394341150c8a772a21eec1f74c2bd
#
_entry.id   b04394341150c8a772a21eec1f74c2bd
#
_cell.length_a   1.000
_cell.length_b   1.000
_cell.length_c   1.000
_cell.angle_alpha   90.00
_cell.angle_beta   90.00
_cell.angle_gamma   90.00
#
_symmetry.space_group_name_H-M   'P 1'
#
loop_
_entity.id
_entity.type
_entity.pdbx_description
1 polymer ?
#
loop_
_entity_poly.entity_id
_entity_poly.type
_entity_poly.pdbx_seq_one_letter_code
_entity_poly.pdbx_strand_id
1 'polypeptide(L)'
;NLALESLDAPGFSLYRSEQTRSSDTAESLLQRMGVADPAAAAFLRSDNAVRQNLLGRAGRLISAETTDDHRLVRLTARWAPDDSGTFRRLVVERQDDRFSSRIETAPLTKGTRLAGGVIRSSLFAATDAANIPDGVAIQIAEIFSGNIDFHRSLRKEDRFAVVYETLEADGEPLRSGRVLSTEFLNNGKTHQAVWFQESEATK
;
A
#
# COMPACT_ATOMS: atom_id res chain seq x y z
N ASN A 1 3.29 55.09 5.37
CA ASN A 1 3.83 54.11 4.42
C ASN A 1 4.08 52.80 5.17
N LEU A 2 3.03 52.02 5.32
CA LEU A 2 3.13 50.61 5.76
C LEU A 2 3.33 49.79 4.50
N ALA A 3 4.53 49.27 4.32
CA ALA A 3 4.81 48.25 3.34
C ALA A 3 4.01 47.01 3.72
N LEU A 4 3.04 46.64 2.89
CA LEU A 4 2.43 45.32 2.91
C LEU A 4 3.51 44.31 2.46
N GLU A 5 4.18 43.67 3.43
CA GLU A 5 4.90 42.47 3.18
C GLU A 5 3.87 41.44 2.67
N SER A 6 4.01 41.07 1.39
CA SER A 6 3.30 39.96 0.82
C SER A 6 3.70 38.73 1.61
N LEU A 7 2.82 38.28 2.47
CA LEU A 7 2.89 36.91 3.01
C LEU A 7 2.73 35.97 1.82
N ASP A 8 3.85 35.46 1.32
CA ASP A 8 3.85 34.26 0.48
C ASP A 8 3.15 33.17 1.29
N ALA A 9 1.87 32.99 1.03
CA ALA A 9 1.16 31.82 1.53
C ALA A 9 1.91 30.60 1.01
N PRO A 10 2.29 29.65 1.88
CA PRO A 10 2.93 28.43 1.41
C PRO A 10 1.99 27.80 0.38
N GLY A 11 2.48 27.62 -0.84
CA GLY A 11 1.71 27.02 -1.92
C GLY A 11 1.16 25.66 -1.46
N PHE A 12 -0.14 25.45 -1.59
CA PHE A 12 -0.75 24.20 -1.24
C PHE A 12 -0.19 23.09 -2.15
N SER A 13 0.55 22.17 -1.56
CA SER A 13 0.92 20.92 -2.24
C SER A 13 -0.20 19.92 -2.09
N LEU A 14 -0.64 19.38 -3.21
CA LEU A 14 -1.64 18.30 -3.24
C LEU A 14 -0.92 16.96 -3.32
N TYR A 15 -1.32 16.02 -2.47
CA TYR A 15 -0.80 14.66 -2.45
C TYR A 15 -1.86 13.67 -2.91
N ARG A 16 -1.47 12.76 -3.77
CA ARG A 16 -2.31 11.66 -4.24
C ARG A 16 -1.52 10.36 -4.25
N SER A 17 -2.17 9.28 -3.85
CA SER A 17 -1.59 7.93 -3.86
C SER A 17 -2.46 6.97 -4.65
N GLU A 18 -1.82 6.13 -5.46
CA GLU A 18 -2.44 5.13 -6.32
C GLU A 18 -1.53 3.90 -6.43
N GLN A 19 -2.04 2.84 -7.02
CA GLN A 19 -1.22 1.72 -7.46
C GLN A 19 -1.06 1.75 -8.98
N THR A 20 0.11 1.38 -9.45
CA THR A 20 0.36 1.27 -10.89
C THR A 20 -0.35 0.06 -11.49
N ARG A 21 -0.67 0.16 -12.76
CA ARG A 21 -1.25 -0.90 -13.59
C ARG A 21 -0.28 -1.27 -14.71
N SER A 22 -0.28 -2.53 -15.11
CA SER A 22 0.57 -2.99 -16.22
C SER A 22 0.30 -2.28 -17.56
N SER A 23 -0.91 -1.76 -17.73
CA SER A 23 -1.33 -1.00 -18.90
C SER A 23 -0.98 0.48 -18.85
N ASP A 24 -0.38 0.96 -17.75
CA ASP A 24 -0.06 2.39 -17.61
C ASP A 24 0.99 2.85 -18.58
N THR A 25 0.65 3.96 -19.26
CA THR A 25 1.59 4.82 -19.95
C THR A 25 1.97 6.00 -19.06
N ALA A 26 2.97 6.78 -19.45
CA ALA A 26 3.30 8.00 -18.73
C ALA A 26 2.08 8.93 -18.61
N GLU A 27 1.32 9.08 -19.68
CA GLU A 27 0.13 9.93 -19.73
C GLU A 27 -1.00 9.41 -18.83
N SER A 28 -1.33 8.13 -18.91
CA SER A 28 -2.42 7.56 -18.11
C SER A 28 -2.12 7.59 -16.63
N LEU A 29 -0.87 7.32 -16.26
CA LEU A 29 -0.42 7.36 -14.89
C LEU A 29 -0.51 8.78 -14.31
N LEU A 30 0.03 9.76 -15.00
CA LEU A 30 -0.03 11.16 -14.58
C LEU A 30 -1.47 11.69 -14.52
N GLN A 31 -2.33 11.29 -15.44
CA GLN A 31 -3.74 11.66 -15.42
C GLN A 31 -4.44 11.13 -14.16
N ARG A 32 -4.22 9.86 -13.79
CA ARG A 32 -4.78 9.29 -12.56
C ARG A 32 -4.23 9.96 -11.31
N MET A 33 -3.00 10.42 -11.36
CA MET A 33 -2.37 11.16 -10.24
C MET A 33 -2.77 12.64 -10.18
N GLY A 34 -3.63 13.08 -11.08
CA GLY A 34 -4.07 14.47 -11.12
C GLY A 34 -3.02 15.45 -11.63
N VAL A 35 -2.08 14.97 -12.42
CA VAL A 35 -0.97 15.78 -12.99
C VAL A 35 -1.30 16.18 -14.42
N ALA A 36 -1.28 17.47 -14.69
CA ALA A 36 -1.37 18.07 -16.01
C ALA A 36 -0.07 18.81 -16.30
N ASP A 37 0.95 18.08 -16.71
CA ASP A 37 2.31 18.59 -16.92
C ASP A 37 2.95 17.86 -18.12
N PRO A 38 2.95 18.48 -19.31
CA PRO A 38 3.53 17.86 -20.51
C PRO A 38 5.04 17.58 -20.38
N ALA A 39 5.77 18.42 -19.65
CA ALA A 39 7.20 18.20 -19.42
C ALA A 39 7.45 16.97 -18.52
N ALA A 40 6.61 16.77 -17.50
CA ALA A 40 6.66 15.56 -16.68
C ALA A 40 6.35 14.31 -17.51
N ALA A 41 5.34 14.33 -18.35
CA ALA A 41 5.01 13.21 -19.23
C ALA A 41 6.16 12.88 -20.19
N ALA A 42 6.78 13.87 -20.77
CA ALA A 42 7.93 13.69 -21.66
C ALA A 42 9.12 13.08 -20.92
N PHE A 43 9.39 13.53 -19.68
CA PHE A 43 10.45 12.98 -18.86
C PHE A 43 10.18 11.50 -18.54
N LEU A 44 8.98 11.15 -18.08
CA LEU A 44 8.64 9.77 -17.73
C LEU A 44 8.75 8.83 -18.94
N ARG A 45 8.40 9.29 -20.15
CA ARG A 45 8.54 8.47 -21.37
C ARG A 45 9.99 8.18 -21.72
N SER A 46 10.90 9.07 -21.45
CA SER A 46 12.30 8.99 -21.89
C SER A 46 13.28 8.53 -20.80
N ASP A 47 12.92 8.67 -19.54
CA ASP A 47 13.82 8.31 -18.44
C ASP A 47 13.97 6.80 -18.30
N ASN A 48 15.21 6.33 -18.26
CA ASN A 48 15.51 4.90 -18.23
C ASN A 48 15.03 4.21 -16.95
N ALA A 49 15.23 4.85 -15.79
CA ALA A 49 14.79 4.29 -14.50
C ALA A 49 13.27 4.14 -14.45
N VAL A 50 12.53 5.13 -14.94
CA VAL A 50 11.07 5.11 -15.02
C VAL A 50 10.60 4.01 -15.96
N ARG A 51 11.18 3.90 -17.13
CA ARG A 51 10.82 2.89 -18.13
C ARG A 51 11.08 1.46 -17.65
N GLN A 52 12.14 1.22 -16.93
CA GLN A 52 12.50 -0.11 -16.45
C GLN A 52 11.71 -0.53 -15.20
N ASN A 53 11.35 0.41 -14.34
CA ASN A 53 10.84 0.10 -13.01
C ASN A 53 9.40 0.52 -12.74
N LEU A 54 8.85 1.40 -13.55
CA LEU A 54 7.50 1.96 -13.30
C LEU A 54 6.51 1.65 -14.42
N LEU A 55 6.85 2.01 -15.65
CA LEU A 55 5.95 1.81 -16.79
C LEU A 55 5.82 0.33 -17.14
N GLY A 56 4.60 -0.14 -17.34
CA GLY A 56 4.32 -1.55 -17.61
C GLY A 56 4.45 -2.47 -16.39
N ARG A 57 4.60 -1.91 -15.20
CA ARG A 57 4.72 -2.66 -13.94
C ARG A 57 3.50 -2.39 -13.06
N ALA A 58 2.73 -3.43 -12.78
CA ALA A 58 1.59 -3.35 -11.89
C ALA A 58 1.99 -3.37 -10.41
N GLY A 59 1.13 -2.79 -9.57
CA GLY A 59 1.22 -2.95 -8.12
C GLY A 59 2.28 -2.09 -7.43
N ARG A 60 2.95 -1.18 -8.14
CA ARG A 60 3.83 -0.19 -7.49
C ARG A 60 2.96 0.80 -6.72
N LEU A 61 3.30 1.06 -5.47
CA LEU A 61 2.66 2.12 -4.70
C LEU A 61 3.25 3.45 -5.16
N ILE A 62 2.43 4.27 -5.82
CA ILE A 62 2.86 5.55 -6.38
C ILE A 62 2.18 6.69 -5.65
N SER A 63 2.95 7.72 -5.35
CA SER A 63 2.46 8.98 -4.80
C SER A 63 2.99 10.15 -5.60
N ALA A 64 2.17 11.18 -5.78
CA ALA A 64 2.55 12.40 -6.44
C ALA A 64 2.26 13.60 -5.55
N GLU A 65 3.20 14.51 -5.54
CA GLU A 65 3.07 15.85 -4.99
C GLU A 65 2.96 16.83 -6.15
N THR A 66 1.89 17.61 -6.18
CA THR A 66 1.62 18.57 -7.25
C THR A 66 1.42 19.96 -6.69
N THR A 67 1.64 20.95 -7.51
CA THR A 67 1.23 22.31 -7.24
C THR A 67 -0.28 22.47 -7.37
N ASP A 68 -0.84 23.61 -6.97
CA ASP A 68 -2.25 23.94 -7.10
C ASP A 68 -2.71 24.03 -8.57
N ASP A 69 -1.81 24.29 -9.51
CA ASP A 69 -2.06 24.26 -10.95
C ASP A 69 -1.73 22.90 -11.60
N HIS A 70 -1.69 21.83 -10.80
CA HIS A 70 -1.51 20.44 -11.22
C HIS A 70 -0.18 20.11 -11.89
N ARG A 71 0.85 20.84 -11.61
CA ARG A 71 2.21 20.54 -12.08
C ARG A 71 2.91 19.59 -11.13
N LEU A 72 3.68 18.67 -11.67
CA LEU A 72 4.41 17.70 -10.86
C LEU A 72 5.58 18.37 -10.13
N VAL A 73 5.63 18.22 -8.82
CA VAL A 73 6.76 18.56 -7.96
C VAL A 73 7.63 17.32 -7.72
N ARG A 74 7.02 16.23 -7.26
CA ARG A 74 7.69 14.97 -6.97
C ARG A 74 6.74 13.81 -7.23
N LEU A 75 7.30 12.76 -7.80
CA LEU A 75 6.62 11.47 -7.95
C LEU A 75 7.50 10.41 -7.30
N THR A 76 6.91 9.60 -6.46
CA THR A 76 7.61 8.53 -5.75
C THR A 76 6.90 7.20 -5.98
N ALA A 77 7.64 6.17 -6.35
CA ALA A 77 7.13 4.81 -6.47
C ALA A 77 7.89 3.89 -5.52
N ARG A 78 7.16 2.98 -4.84
CA ARG A 78 7.71 2.05 -3.87
C ARG A 78 7.28 0.65 -4.19
N TRP A 79 8.22 -0.29 -4.07
CA TRP A 79 7.96 -1.71 -4.24
C TRP A 79 9.01 -2.54 -3.50
N ALA A 80 8.64 -3.75 -3.12
CA ALA A 80 9.55 -4.73 -2.55
C ALA A 80 10.00 -5.68 -3.67
N PRO A 81 11.28 -5.70 -4.05
CA PRO A 81 11.74 -6.50 -5.18
C PRO A 81 11.79 -7.99 -4.86
N ASP A 82 11.96 -8.36 -3.59
CA ASP A 82 12.12 -9.71 -3.11
C ASP A 82 11.75 -9.82 -1.62
N ASP A 83 12.08 -10.95 -0.99
CA ASP A 83 11.81 -11.22 0.43
C ASP A 83 12.96 -10.82 1.36
N SER A 84 13.89 -10.00 0.90
CA SER A 84 15.08 -9.59 1.68
C SER A 84 14.76 -8.64 2.85
N GLY A 85 13.54 -8.14 2.93
CA GLY A 85 13.15 -7.16 3.95
C GLY A 85 13.48 -5.71 3.60
N THR A 86 13.79 -5.45 2.33
CA THR A 86 14.05 -4.11 1.80
C THR A 86 12.99 -3.72 0.77
N PHE A 87 12.88 -2.42 0.52
CA PHE A 87 12.08 -1.89 -0.58
C PHE A 87 12.91 -0.91 -1.41
N ARG A 88 12.46 -0.69 -2.63
CA ARG A 88 13.03 0.33 -3.51
C ARG A 88 12.09 1.50 -3.63
N ARG A 89 12.70 2.68 -3.68
CA ARG A 89 12.02 3.95 -3.88
C ARG A 89 12.57 4.61 -5.12
N LEU A 90 11.75 4.72 -6.16
CA LEU A 90 12.05 5.55 -7.32
C LEU A 90 11.51 6.94 -7.04
N VAL A 91 12.38 7.94 -7.12
CA VAL A 91 12.02 9.34 -6.91
C VAL A 91 12.26 10.12 -8.19
N VAL A 92 11.22 10.78 -8.68
CA VAL A 92 11.28 11.75 -9.78
C VAL A 92 11.01 13.12 -9.18
N GLU A 93 11.94 14.02 -9.30
CA GLU A 93 11.85 15.36 -8.74
C GLU A 93 12.08 16.43 -9.79
N ARG A 94 11.30 17.51 -9.66
CA ARG A 94 11.56 18.75 -10.39
C ARG A 94 12.61 19.57 -9.62
N GLN A 95 13.66 19.95 -10.32
CA GLN A 95 14.64 20.93 -9.85
C GLN A 95 14.74 22.01 -10.90
N ASP A 96 14.30 23.23 -10.55
CA ASP A 96 14.09 24.32 -11.50
C ASP A 96 13.11 23.87 -12.62
N ASP A 97 13.50 23.92 -13.89
CA ASP A 97 12.66 23.48 -15.00
C ASP A 97 13.01 22.06 -15.50
N ARG A 98 13.82 21.31 -14.75
CA ARG A 98 14.28 19.98 -15.13
C ARG A 98 13.82 18.93 -14.13
N PHE A 99 13.60 17.72 -14.65
CA PHE A 99 13.36 16.55 -13.84
C PHE A 99 14.61 15.70 -13.72
N SER A 100 14.74 15.04 -12.59
CA SER A 100 15.75 14.01 -12.35
C SER A 100 15.12 12.80 -11.69
N SER A 101 15.71 11.64 -11.88
CA SER A 101 15.30 10.40 -11.22
C SER A 101 16.43 9.78 -10.43
N ARG A 102 16.08 9.08 -9.36
CA ARG A 102 17.00 8.24 -8.59
C ARG A 102 16.25 7.05 -8.01
N ILE A 103 16.98 5.98 -7.74
CA ILE A 103 16.47 4.81 -7.02
C ILE A 103 17.23 4.68 -5.71
N GLU A 104 16.48 4.55 -4.64
CA GLU A 104 16.99 4.34 -3.30
C GLU A 104 16.54 2.97 -2.80
N THR A 105 17.35 2.34 -1.94
CA THR A 105 16.99 1.11 -1.24
C THR A 105 16.96 1.39 0.25
N ALA A 106 15.91 0.96 0.91
CA ALA A 106 15.72 1.15 2.34
C ALA A 106 15.09 -0.10 2.97
N PRO A 107 15.25 -0.30 4.29
CA PRO A 107 14.62 -1.41 4.98
C PRO A 107 13.12 -1.18 5.12
N LEU A 108 12.34 -2.27 4.96
CA LEU A 108 10.93 -2.30 5.37
C LEU A 108 10.85 -2.26 6.90
N THR A 109 9.84 -1.58 7.40
CA THR A 109 9.54 -1.54 8.83
C THR A 109 8.33 -2.41 9.15
N LYS A 110 8.33 -3.05 10.33
CA LYS A 110 7.20 -3.85 10.77
C LYS A 110 6.15 -2.97 11.45
N GLY A 111 4.91 -3.18 11.08
CA GLY A 111 3.75 -2.64 11.75
C GLY A 111 2.75 -3.73 12.07
N THR A 112 1.68 -3.38 12.76
CA THR A 112 0.56 -4.27 13.04
C THR A 112 -0.75 -3.59 12.68
N ARG A 113 -1.72 -4.38 12.21
CA ARG A 113 -3.07 -3.91 11.94
C ARG A 113 -4.09 -4.81 12.58
N LEU A 114 -5.14 -4.19 13.11
CA LEU A 114 -6.37 -4.84 13.53
C LEU A 114 -7.44 -4.58 12.48
N ALA A 115 -8.07 -5.64 12.02
CA ALA A 115 -9.19 -5.54 11.10
C ALA A 115 -10.23 -6.61 11.43
N GLY A 116 -11.41 -6.47 10.90
CA GLY A 116 -12.48 -7.44 11.08
C GLY A 116 -13.64 -7.19 10.14
N GLY A 117 -14.58 -8.11 10.12
CA GLY A 117 -15.72 -8.02 9.25
C GLY A 117 -16.83 -9.00 9.63
N VAL A 118 -17.93 -8.86 8.90
CA VAL A 118 -19.12 -9.69 9.01
C VAL A 118 -19.28 -10.51 7.74
N ILE A 119 -19.52 -11.78 7.89
CA ILE A 119 -19.77 -12.66 6.74
C ILE A 119 -21.16 -12.39 6.18
N ARG A 120 -21.22 -12.01 4.93
CA ARG A 120 -22.46 -11.84 4.18
C ARG A 120 -22.64 -12.90 3.10
N SER A 121 -21.53 -13.33 2.49
CA SER A 121 -21.49 -14.38 1.45
C SER A 121 -20.35 -15.35 1.64
N SER A 122 -19.13 -14.87 1.78
CA SER A 122 -17.92 -15.69 1.97
C SER A 122 -16.89 -14.98 2.81
N LEU A 123 -15.89 -15.72 3.30
CA LEU A 123 -14.75 -15.14 4.03
C LEU A 123 -13.98 -14.17 3.13
N PHE A 124 -13.65 -14.57 1.90
CA PHE A 124 -12.86 -13.73 1.00
C PHE A 124 -13.58 -12.45 0.58
N ALA A 125 -14.90 -12.52 0.38
CA ALA A 125 -15.71 -11.31 0.14
C ALA A 125 -15.70 -10.37 1.35
N ALA A 126 -15.73 -10.90 2.56
CA ALA A 126 -15.67 -10.09 3.79
C ALA A 126 -14.28 -9.48 4.01
N THR A 127 -13.21 -10.20 3.73
CA THR A 127 -11.84 -9.68 3.82
C THR A 127 -11.59 -8.61 2.76
N ASP A 128 -12.06 -8.78 1.54
CA ASP A 128 -12.00 -7.77 0.48
C ASP A 128 -12.74 -6.48 0.89
N ALA A 129 -13.94 -6.61 1.44
CA ALA A 129 -14.72 -5.48 1.90
C ALA A 129 -14.04 -4.71 3.04
N ALA A 130 -13.24 -5.38 3.85
CA ALA A 130 -12.45 -4.80 4.95
C ALA A 130 -11.05 -4.34 4.53
N ASN A 131 -10.69 -4.44 3.25
CA ASN A 131 -9.37 -4.17 2.69
C ASN A 131 -8.25 -4.98 3.36
N ILE A 132 -8.54 -6.21 3.72
CA ILE A 132 -7.57 -7.15 4.27
C ILE A 132 -6.88 -7.86 3.11
N PRO A 133 -5.54 -7.92 3.10
CA PRO A 133 -4.81 -8.60 2.03
C PRO A 133 -5.18 -10.08 1.90
N ASP A 134 -5.18 -10.60 0.68
CA ASP A 134 -5.53 -12.01 0.40
C ASP A 134 -4.63 -13.00 1.14
N GLY A 135 -3.35 -12.68 1.30
CA GLY A 135 -2.42 -13.51 2.08
C GLY A 135 -2.83 -13.68 3.55
N VAL A 136 -3.44 -12.66 4.14
CA VAL A 136 -4.01 -12.73 5.50
C VAL A 136 -5.28 -13.56 5.50
N ALA A 137 -6.15 -13.39 4.53
CA ALA A 137 -7.38 -14.19 4.39
C ALA A 137 -7.08 -15.68 4.25
N ILE A 138 -6.08 -16.03 3.47
CA ILE A 138 -5.61 -17.43 3.31
C ILE A 138 -5.13 -17.98 4.65
N GLN A 139 -4.34 -17.25 5.41
CA GLN A 139 -3.88 -17.66 6.73
C GLN A 139 -5.04 -17.90 7.71
N ILE A 140 -6.05 -17.02 7.72
CA ILE A 140 -7.26 -17.19 8.53
C ILE A 140 -7.96 -18.50 8.16
N ALA A 141 -8.15 -18.75 6.88
CA ALA A 141 -8.77 -19.98 6.38
C ALA A 141 -7.98 -21.22 6.80
N GLU A 142 -6.66 -21.19 6.71
CA GLU A 142 -5.79 -22.29 7.12
C GLU A 142 -5.84 -22.54 8.63
N ILE A 143 -5.78 -21.47 9.43
CA ILE A 143 -5.82 -21.56 10.90
C ILE A 143 -7.09 -22.25 11.38
N PHE A 144 -8.23 -21.94 10.81
CA PHE A 144 -9.52 -22.48 11.23
C PHE A 144 -10.03 -23.66 10.40
N SER A 145 -9.26 -24.16 9.44
CA SER A 145 -9.68 -25.22 8.53
C SER A 145 -10.11 -26.51 9.23
N GLY A 146 -9.53 -26.82 10.40
CA GLY A 146 -9.91 -27.96 11.21
C GLY A 146 -11.18 -27.77 12.05
N ASN A 147 -11.63 -26.52 12.22
CA ASN A 147 -12.74 -26.17 13.10
C ASN A 147 -13.96 -25.67 12.33
N ILE A 148 -13.74 -25.07 11.16
CA ILE A 148 -14.77 -24.43 10.35
C ILE A 148 -14.66 -24.90 8.92
N ASP A 149 -15.75 -25.44 8.39
CA ASP A 149 -15.88 -25.71 6.96
C ASP A 149 -16.34 -24.41 6.26
N PHE A 150 -15.42 -23.68 5.67
CA PHE A 150 -15.68 -22.41 5.01
C PHE A 150 -16.56 -22.52 3.75
N HIS A 151 -16.78 -23.73 3.24
CA HIS A 151 -17.68 -23.96 2.11
C HIS A 151 -19.11 -24.29 2.53
N ARG A 152 -19.28 -24.94 3.70
CA ARG A 152 -20.56 -25.50 4.14
C ARG A 152 -21.08 -24.88 5.43
N SER A 153 -20.19 -24.48 6.33
CA SER A 153 -20.54 -24.08 7.70
C SER A 153 -20.59 -22.58 7.90
N LEU A 154 -20.09 -21.76 6.97
CA LEU A 154 -20.18 -20.31 7.07
C LEU A 154 -21.63 -19.85 6.98
N ARG A 155 -22.02 -19.05 7.95
CA ARG A 155 -23.36 -18.48 8.03
C ARG A 155 -23.30 -16.96 7.91
N LYS A 156 -24.38 -16.43 7.37
CA LYS A 156 -24.65 -15.00 7.39
C LYS A 156 -24.59 -14.52 8.84
N GLU A 157 -23.94 -13.38 9.08
CA GLU A 157 -23.70 -12.77 10.38
C GLU A 157 -22.57 -13.42 11.21
N ASP A 158 -21.89 -14.43 10.73
CA ASP A 158 -20.60 -14.85 11.32
C ASP A 158 -19.62 -13.66 11.26
N ARG A 159 -18.79 -13.54 12.27
CA ARG A 159 -17.86 -12.42 12.41
C ARG A 159 -16.44 -12.90 12.62
N PHE A 160 -15.49 -12.09 12.20
CA PHE A 160 -14.09 -12.33 12.47
C PHE A 160 -13.36 -11.03 12.83
N ALA A 161 -12.29 -11.18 13.57
CA ALA A 161 -11.30 -10.15 13.83
C ALA A 161 -9.90 -10.75 13.65
N VAL A 162 -8.96 -9.96 13.19
CA VAL A 162 -7.59 -10.40 12.95
C VAL A 162 -6.62 -9.28 13.29
N VAL A 163 -5.52 -9.65 13.94
CA VAL A 163 -4.32 -8.82 14.09
C VAL A 163 -3.22 -9.45 13.27
N TYR A 164 -2.64 -8.69 12.37
CA TYR A 164 -1.61 -9.17 11.47
C TYR A 164 -0.46 -8.18 11.31
N GLU A 165 0.72 -8.72 10.99
CA GLU A 165 1.89 -7.89 10.68
C GLU A 165 1.77 -7.28 9.30
N THR A 166 2.25 -6.04 9.18
CA THR A 166 2.49 -5.37 7.92
C THR A 166 3.98 -5.09 7.75
N LEU A 167 4.43 -5.09 6.52
CA LEU A 167 5.74 -4.61 6.13
C LEU A 167 5.55 -3.28 5.40
N GLU A 168 6.08 -2.23 5.99
CA GLU A 168 5.79 -0.86 5.61
C GLU A 168 7.00 -0.18 4.97
N ALA A 169 6.72 0.62 3.96
CA ALA A 169 7.65 1.54 3.33
C ALA A 169 7.15 2.96 3.56
N ASP A 170 7.95 3.79 4.23
CA ASP A 170 7.60 5.17 4.54
C ASP A 170 6.21 5.30 5.23
N GLY A 171 5.90 4.39 6.13
CA GLY A 171 4.64 4.36 6.88
C GLY A 171 3.44 3.75 6.15
N GLU A 172 3.61 3.29 4.91
CA GLU A 172 2.54 2.65 4.15
C GLU A 172 2.78 1.16 3.93
N PRO A 173 1.76 0.30 4.11
CA PRO A 173 1.94 -1.13 3.94
C PRO A 173 2.20 -1.47 2.47
N LEU A 174 3.30 -2.19 2.21
CA LEU A 174 3.61 -2.79 0.91
C LEU A 174 3.27 -4.27 0.88
N ARG A 175 3.45 -4.97 2.01
CA ARG A 175 3.21 -6.39 2.16
C ARG A 175 2.50 -6.67 3.47
N SER A 176 1.73 -7.74 3.49
CA SER A 176 1.27 -8.34 4.73
C SER A 176 2.29 -9.37 5.21
N GLY A 177 2.46 -9.44 6.53
CA GLY A 177 3.21 -10.48 7.19
C GLY A 177 2.28 -11.59 7.68
N ARG A 178 2.60 -12.15 8.85
CA ARG A 178 1.84 -13.24 9.45
C ARG A 178 0.67 -12.72 10.28
N VAL A 179 -0.34 -13.56 10.42
CA VAL A 179 -1.41 -13.36 11.39
C VAL A 179 -0.84 -13.58 12.80
N LEU A 180 -1.04 -12.61 13.68
CA LEU A 180 -0.60 -12.68 15.09
C LEU A 180 -1.69 -13.24 15.98
N SER A 181 -2.93 -12.80 15.78
CA SER A 181 -4.09 -13.34 16.46
C SER A 181 -5.31 -13.23 15.57
N THR A 182 -6.23 -14.15 15.72
CA THR A 182 -7.49 -14.11 15.00
C THR A 182 -8.59 -14.77 15.81
N GLU A 183 -9.77 -14.20 15.70
CA GLU A 183 -10.99 -14.67 16.35
C GLU A 183 -12.08 -14.83 15.30
N PHE A 184 -12.79 -15.94 15.36
CA PHE A 184 -13.88 -16.23 14.45
C PHE A 184 -15.11 -16.67 15.24
N LEU A 185 -16.21 -15.96 15.08
CA LEU A 185 -17.51 -16.35 15.62
C LEU A 185 -18.31 -17.04 14.54
N ASN A 186 -18.46 -18.36 14.66
CA ASN A 186 -19.17 -19.20 13.74
C ASN A 186 -20.29 -19.93 14.46
N ASN A 187 -21.53 -19.73 14.03
CA ASN A 187 -22.70 -20.40 14.60
C ASN A 187 -22.80 -20.28 16.14
N GLY A 188 -22.51 -19.10 16.66
CA GLY A 188 -22.52 -18.82 18.10
C GLY A 188 -21.31 -19.35 18.86
N LYS A 189 -20.36 -20.00 18.21
CA LYS A 189 -19.10 -20.47 18.83
C LYS A 189 -17.95 -19.57 18.45
N THR A 190 -17.15 -19.21 19.44
CA THR A 190 -15.92 -18.43 19.26
C THR A 190 -14.73 -19.35 19.11
N HIS A 191 -13.97 -19.18 18.02
CA HIS A 191 -12.70 -19.83 17.76
C HIS A 191 -11.60 -18.78 17.82
N GLN A 192 -10.53 -19.05 18.56
CA GLN A 192 -9.40 -18.13 18.73
C GLN A 192 -8.09 -18.83 18.42
N ALA A 193 -7.17 -18.09 17.80
CA ALA A 193 -5.79 -18.50 17.60
C ALA A 193 -4.87 -17.32 17.84
N VAL A 194 -3.76 -17.57 18.52
CA VAL A 194 -2.73 -16.57 18.83
C VAL A 194 -1.38 -17.14 18.47
N TRP A 195 -0.59 -16.37 17.76
CA TRP A 195 0.81 -16.70 17.51
C TRP A 195 1.65 -16.28 18.71
N PHE A 196 2.29 -17.26 19.36
CA PHE A 196 3.33 -16.99 20.35
C PHE A 196 4.70 -17.11 19.70
N GLN A 197 5.40 -16.00 19.61
CA GLN A 197 6.83 -16.05 19.38
C GLN A 197 7.47 -16.41 20.71
N GLU A 198 8.03 -17.62 20.83
CA GLU A 198 8.96 -17.92 21.91
C GLU A 198 10.10 -16.90 21.78
N SER A 199 10.23 -16.03 22.77
CA SER A 199 11.43 -15.23 22.88
C SER A 199 12.59 -16.20 23.01
N GLU A 200 13.53 -16.18 22.07
CA GLU A 200 14.80 -16.84 22.25
C GLU A 200 15.39 -16.31 23.54
N ALA A 201 15.23 -17.10 24.59
CA ALA A 201 15.93 -16.85 25.83
C ALA A 201 17.42 -16.97 25.52
N THR A 202 18.06 -15.84 25.53
CA THR A 202 19.53 -15.73 25.44
C THR A 202 20.15 -16.71 26.43
N LYS A 203 20.83 -17.73 25.91
CA LYS A 203 21.77 -18.51 26.69
C LYS A 203 23.09 -17.79 26.78
#